data_88b21e65a51356fcbf5f829c3b96690b
#
_entry.id   88b21e65a51356fcbf5f829c3b96690b
#
_cell.length_a   1.000
_cell.length_b   1.000
_cell.length_c   1.000
_cell.angle_alpha   90.00
_cell.angle_beta   90.00
_cell.angle_gamma   90.00
#
_symmetry.space_group_name_H-M   'P 1'
#
loop_
_entity.id
_entity.type
_entity.pdbx_description
1 polymer ?
#
loop_
_entity_poly.entity_id
_entity_poly.type
_entity_poly.pdbx_seq_one_letter_code
_entity_poly.pdbx_strand_id
1 'polypeptide(L)'
;MTAAHAEAVVAGVDAALGPTAIEVRGLHKVYGPRGNHVLALRDVTMSVERGEFVCLVGASGCGKTTLLNLLAGLDRVQAGSIDVNGRVSLLFQEAALFPWLTARENVELAMRFAGVPARERRERADALLSTVRLDGFGDRRPHELSGGMRQRVALARALAQGADILLMDEPFGALDAMTRDILHDELERIFIEGGLTGVFVTHDVREAVRLGDRVIVLTSRPGTVAEAFDVRVPRPRQHGDPEVARLTEVITDRLRAEVRRHAND
;
A
#
# COMPACT_ATOMS: atom_id res chain seq x y z
N MET A 1 25.52 11.46 -2.57
CA MET A 1 24.87 11.77 -1.26
C MET A 1 24.49 10.45 -0.64
N THR A 2 25.01 10.18 0.53
CA THR A 2 25.25 8.87 1.13
C THR A 2 24.02 8.29 1.85
N ALA A 3 23.97 6.96 1.96
CA ALA A 3 22.99 6.11 2.65
C ALA A 3 22.54 6.60 4.06
N ALA A 4 23.31 7.46 4.70
CA ALA A 4 23.03 8.05 6.01
C ALA A 4 21.75 8.92 6.06
N HIS A 5 21.20 9.39 4.93
CA HIS A 5 19.97 10.19 4.90
C HIS A 5 18.69 9.33 4.86
N ALA A 6 18.78 8.11 4.34
CA ALA A 6 17.66 7.15 4.37
C ALA A 6 17.46 6.56 5.78
N GLU A 7 18.56 6.32 6.50
CA GLU A 7 18.52 5.80 7.88
C GLU A 7 17.81 6.74 8.88
N ALA A 8 17.87 8.05 8.67
CA ALA A 8 17.22 9.02 9.56
C ALA A 8 15.69 9.07 9.42
N VAL A 9 15.13 8.55 8.33
CA VAL A 9 13.68 8.53 8.05
C VAL A 9 13.00 7.32 8.69
N VAL A 10 13.75 6.25 8.93
CA VAL A 10 13.22 4.92 9.34
C VAL A 10 13.68 4.49 10.75
N ALA A 11 14.33 5.35 11.51
CA ALA A 11 14.74 5.04 12.88
C ALA A 11 13.52 4.85 13.79
N GLY A 12 13.02 3.63 13.94
CA GLY A 12 11.97 3.32 14.89
C GLY A 12 11.19 2.01 14.74
N VAL A 13 11.72 1.01 14.06
CA VAL A 13 11.10 -0.33 14.18
C VAL A 13 11.43 -0.85 15.58
N ASP A 14 10.42 -0.82 16.46
CA ASP A 14 10.56 -1.23 17.87
C ASP A 14 10.80 -2.75 17.92
N ALA A 15 11.99 -3.17 18.30
CA ALA A 15 12.38 -4.59 18.43
C ALA A 15 11.56 -5.36 19.49
N ALA A 16 10.69 -4.67 20.23
CA ALA A 16 9.78 -5.26 21.23
C ALA A 16 8.48 -5.83 20.60
N LEU A 17 8.20 -5.54 19.31
CA LEU A 17 7.00 -6.02 18.63
C LEU A 17 7.28 -7.41 18.01
N GLY A 18 6.34 -8.36 18.17
CA GLY A 18 6.46 -9.72 17.63
C GLY A 18 6.64 -9.77 16.10
N PRO A 19 6.91 -10.97 15.51
CA PRO A 19 7.22 -11.12 14.09
C PRO A 19 6.05 -10.75 13.18
N THR A 20 4.80 -10.90 13.63
CA THR A 20 3.60 -10.62 12.85
C THR A 20 3.17 -9.16 13.02
N ALA A 21 3.10 -8.43 11.92
CA ALA A 21 2.67 -7.03 11.88
C ALA A 21 1.15 -6.91 11.79
N ILE A 22 0.50 -7.76 11.00
CA ILE A 22 -0.95 -7.78 10.84
C ILE A 22 -1.45 -9.22 10.95
N GLU A 23 -2.50 -9.43 11.75
CA GLU A 23 -3.21 -10.70 11.80
C GLU A 23 -4.71 -10.47 11.64
N VAL A 24 -5.32 -11.19 10.70
CA VAL A 24 -6.76 -11.17 10.40
C VAL A 24 -7.31 -12.59 10.53
N ARG A 25 -8.34 -12.76 11.36
CA ARG A 25 -8.94 -14.08 11.62
C ARG A 25 -10.44 -14.04 11.43
N GLY A 26 -10.94 -14.84 10.48
CA GLY A 26 -12.38 -15.06 10.28
C GLY A 26 -13.17 -13.76 10.07
N LEU A 27 -12.59 -12.82 9.31
CA LEU A 27 -13.15 -11.47 9.16
C LEU A 27 -14.37 -11.48 8.27
N HIS A 28 -15.47 -10.88 8.77
CA HIS A 28 -16.69 -10.64 7.99
C HIS A 28 -17.04 -9.15 7.98
N LYS A 29 -17.52 -8.68 6.83
CA LYS A 29 -18.02 -7.31 6.66
C LYS A 29 -19.24 -7.25 5.78
N VAL A 30 -20.29 -6.60 6.29
CA VAL A 30 -21.56 -6.37 5.61
C VAL A 30 -21.85 -4.89 5.56
N TYR A 31 -22.33 -4.39 4.44
CA TYR A 31 -22.82 -3.02 4.27
C TYR A 31 -24.32 -3.01 3.96
N GLY A 32 -24.95 -1.90 4.19
CA GLY A 32 -26.34 -1.62 3.86
C GLY A 32 -27.33 -1.81 5.02
N PRO A 33 -28.56 -1.28 4.86
CA PRO A 33 -29.62 -1.36 5.86
C PRO A 33 -30.21 -2.78 5.95
N ARG A 34 -30.91 -3.07 7.06
CA ARG A 34 -31.63 -4.35 7.22
C ARG A 34 -32.56 -4.60 6.04
N GLY A 35 -32.38 -5.75 5.37
CA GLY A 35 -33.17 -6.16 4.19
C GLY A 35 -32.50 -5.91 2.83
N ASN A 36 -31.41 -5.10 2.79
CA ASN A 36 -30.61 -4.92 1.58
C ASN A 36 -29.12 -4.92 1.93
N HIS A 37 -28.66 -6.10 2.37
CA HIS A 37 -27.28 -6.29 2.81
C HIS A 37 -26.38 -6.69 1.66
N VAL A 38 -25.19 -6.09 1.61
CA VAL A 38 -24.11 -6.50 0.72
C VAL A 38 -23.00 -7.09 1.58
N LEU A 39 -22.81 -8.40 1.47
CA LEU A 39 -21.68 -9.08 2.09
C LEU A 39 -20.42 -8.74 1.30
N ALA A 40 -19.57 -7.87 1.85
CA ALA A 40 -18.34 -7.41 1.21
C ALA A 40 -17.19 -8.39 1.42
N LEU A 41 -17.02 -8.86 2.66
CA LEU A 41 -15.99 -9.83 3.04
C LEU A 41 -16.63 -11.00 3.81
N ARG A 42 -16.14 -12.21 3.55
CA ARG A 42 -16.59 -13.43 4.23
C ARG A 42 -15.38 -14.29 4.61
N ASP A 43 -15.23 -14.55 5.91
CA ASP A 43 -14.24 -15.47 6.47
C ASP A 43 -12.83 -15.20 5.95
N VAL A 44 -12.41 -13.91 5.91
CA VAL A 44 -11.06 -13.55 5.49
C VAL A 44 -10.09 -13.83 6.63
N THR A 45 -9.12 -14.70 6.37
CA THR A 45 -8.04 -15.02 7.30
C THR A 45 -6.70 -14.87 6.58
N MET A 46 -5.82 -14.02 7.11
CA MET A 46 -4.48 -13.77 6.58
C MET A 46 -3.57 -13.15 7.64
N SER A 47 -2.27 -13.29 7.46
CA SER A 47 -1.26 -12.60 8.25
C SER A 47 -0.31 -11.82 7.36
N VAL A 48 0.40 -10.83 7.92
CA VAL A 48 1.51 -10.13 7.29
C VAL A 48 2.65 -10.05 8.30
N GLU A 49 3.79 -10.57 7.92
CA GLU A 49 4.98 -10.54 8.77
C GLU A 49 5.67 -9.17 8.70
N ARG A 50 6.49 -8.85 9.72
CA ARG A 50 7.27 -7.61 9.70
C ARG A 50 8.25 -7.59 8.55
N GLY A 51 8.29 -6.45 7.86
CA GLY A 51 9.13 -6.26 6.67
C GLY A 51 8.62 -7.00 5.44
N GLU A 52 7.49 -7.71 5.54
CA GLU A 52 6.87 -8.37 4.38
C GLU A 52 6.08 -7.36 3.54
N PHE A 53 6.17 -7.49 2.23
CA PHE A 53 5.36 -6.76 1.27
C PHE A 53 4.30 -7.69 0.68
N VAL A 54 3.06 -7.59 1.17
CA VAL A 54 1.94 -8.40 0.68
C VAL A 54 1.13 -7.63 -0.34
N CYS A 55 0.89 -8.24 -1.50
CA CYS A 55 0.01 -7.69 -2.53
C CYS A 55 -1.35 -8.39 -2.50
N LEU A 56 -2.43 -7.60 -2.50
CA LEU A 56 -3.80 -8.08 -2.61
C LEU A 56 -4.31 -7.83 -4.03
N VAL A 57 -4.65 -8.89 -4.74
CA VAL A 57 -5.22 -8.81 -6.09
C VAL A 57 -6.63 -9.41 -6.13
N GLY A 58 -7.47 -8.89 -7.00
CA GLY A 58 -8.85 -9.35 -7.13
C GLY A 58 -9.67 -8.45 -8.05
N ALA A 59 -10.82 -8.95 -8.50
CA ALA A 59 -11.73 -8.19 -9.35
C ALA A 59 -12.19 -6.88 -8.69
N SER A 60 -12.65 -5.92 -9.51
CA SER A 60 -13.25 -4.70 -9.00
C SER A 60 -14.45 -5.02 -8.10
N GLY A 61 -14.55 -4.38 -6.95
CA GLY A 61 -15.62 -4.58 -5.99
C GLY A 61 -15.54 -5.88 -5.15
N CYS A 62 -14.42 -6.62 -5.18
CA CYS A 62 -14.25 -7.84 -4.38
C CYS A 62 -13.93 -7.58 -2.89
N GLY A 63 -13.83 -6.32 -2.45
CA GLY A 63 -13.63 -5.98 -1.04
C GLY A 63 -12.20 -5.58 -0.64
N LYS A 64 -11.25 -5.40 -1.58
CA LYS A 64 -9.86 -4.98 -1.28
C LYS A 64 -9.79 -3.68 -0.47
N THR A 65 -10.43 -2.63 -0.96
CA THR A 65 -10.52 -1.33 -0.26
C THR A 65 -11.24 -1.46 1.09
N THR A 66 -12.26 -2.32 1.19
CA THR A 66 -12.93 -2.62 2.47
C THR A 66 -11.95 -3.23 3.46
N LEU A 67 -11.17 -4.23 3.04
CA LEU A 67 -10.15 -4.85 3.88
C LEU A 67 -9.11 -3.82 4.32
N LEU A 68 -8.60 -3.00 3.39
CA LEU A 68 -7.65 -1.93 3.73
C LEU A 68 -8.21 -0.94 4.76
N ASN A 69 -9.46 -0.51 4.60
CA ASN A 69 -10.09 0.42 5.55
C ASN A 69 -10.25 -0.19 6.94
N LEU A 70 -10.54 -1.49 7.02
CA LEU A 70 -10.60 -2.22 8.29
C LEU A 70 -9.21 -2.33 8.93
N LEU A 71 -8.16 -2.64 8.16
CA LEU A 71 -6.76 -2.67 8.64
C LEU A 71 -6.27 -1.29 9.10
N ALA A 72 -6.72 -0.22 8.43
CA ALA A 72 -6.41 1.16 8.80
C ALA A 72 -7.23 1.67 10.01
N GLY A 73 -8.18 0.88 10.54
CA GLY A 73 -9.08 1.31 11.61
C GLY A 73 -10.09 2.39 11.20
N LEU A 74 -10.27 2.62 9.89
CA LEU A 74 -11.24 3.59 9.35
C LEU A 74 -12.66 3.03 9.32
N ASP A 75 -12.82 1.72 9.46
CA ASP A 75 -14.10 1.05 9.55
C ASP A 75 -14.10 0.02 10.69
N ARG A 76 -15.28 -0.40 11.14
CA ARG A 76 -15.42 -1.29 12.30
C ARG A 76 -15.54 -2.74 11.87
N VAL A 77 -14.80 -3.61 12.56
CA VAL A 77 -14.95 -5.07 12.46
C VAL A 77 -16.34 -5.46 12.99
N GLN A 78 -17.07 -6.29 12.22
CA GLN A 78 -18.40 -6.78 12.60
C GLN A 78 -18.34 -8.20 13.16
N ALA A 79 -17.49 -9.07 12.60
CA ALA A 79 -17.22 -10.40 13.11
C ALA A 79 -15.78 -10.81 12.71
N GLY A 80 -15.17 -11.68 13.48
CA GLY A 80 -13.76 -12.01 13.40
C GLY A 80 -12.89 -11.04 14.21
N SER A 81 -11.59 -11.03 13.96
CA SER A 81 -10.65 -10.12 14.61
C SER A 81 -9.61 -9.59 13.63
N ILE A 82 -9.08 -8.41 13.96
CA ILE A 82 -7.91 -7.79 13.32
C ILE A 82 -6.99 -7.32 14.44
N ASP A 83 -5.76 -7.80 14.41
CA ASP A 83 -4.68 -7.35 15.27
C ASP A 83 -3.62 -6.67 14.41
N VAL A 84 -3.30 -5.40 14.70
CA VAL A 84 -2.29 -4.61 14.00
C VAL A 84 -1.24 -4.16 14.99
N ASN A 85 -0.01 -4.66 14.81
CA ASN A 85 1.12 -4.41 15.70
C ASN A 85 2.06 -3.38 15.09
N GLY A 86 1.74 -2.10 15.23
CA GLY A 86 2.53 -0.99 14.70
C GLY A 86 1.67 0.19 14.28
N ARG A 87 2.32 1.28 13.94
CA ARG A 87 1.66 2.48 13.41
C ARG A 87 1.36 2.29 11.93
N VAL A 88 0.14 2.57 11.55
CA VAL A 88 -0.35 2.43 10.17
C VAL A 88 -0.39 3.79 9.48
N SER A 89 0.07 3.85 8.25
CA SER A 89 -0.23 4.91 7.31
C SER A 89 -0.98 4.36 6.10
N LEU A 90 -1.93 5.12 5.58
CA LEU A 90 -2.73 4.74 4.42
C LEU A 90 -2.48 5.72 3.26
N LEU A 91 -2.10 5.17 2.12
CA LEU A 91 -2.02 5.86 0.84
C LEU A 91 -3.27 5.51 0.02
N PHE A 92 -4.11 6.48 -0.20
CA PHE A 92 -5.35 6.34 -0.97
C PHE A 92 -5.09 6.34 -2.48
N GLN A 93 -6.03 5.79 -3.23
CA GLN A 93 -6.02 5.82 -4.69
C GLN A 93 -5.94 7.24 -5.25
N GLU A 94 -6.69 8.17 -4.66
CA GLU A 94 -6.55 9.59 -4.93
C GLU A 94 -5.51 10.21 -3.98
N ALA A 95 -4.66 11.10 -4.50
CA ALA A 95 -3.61 11.74 -3.72
C ALA A 95 -4.16 12.52 -2.51
N ALA A 96 -5.40 13.00 -2.58
CA ALA A 96 -6.12 13.71 -1.51
C ALA A 96 -5.23 14.75 -0.79
N LEU A 97 -4.50 15.56 -1.55
CA LEU A 97 -3.67 16.63 -1.02
C LEU A 97 -4.55 17.81 -0.61
N PHE A 98 -4.13 18.52 0.44
CA PHE A 98 -4.76 19.77 0.84
C PHE A 98 -4.47 20.84 -0.23
N PRO A 99 -5.47 21.32 -0.98
CA PRO A 99 -5.23 22.17 -2.16
C PRO A 99 -4.70 23.56 -1.83
N TRP A 100 -4.87 24.02 -0.59
CA TRP A 100 -4.36 25.30 -0.09
C TRP A 100 -2.93 25.24 0.45
N LEU A 101 -2.36 24.04 0.62
CA LEU A 101 -0.99 23.81 1.06
C LEU A 101 -0.09 23.51 -0.13
N THR A 102 1.19 23.87 -0.03
CA THR A 102 2.23 23.45 -0.96
C THR A 102 2.55 21.95 -0.81
N ALA A 103 3.34 21.38 -1.71
CA ALA A 103 3.81 19.99 -1.61
C ALA A 103 4.55 19.76 -0.28
N ARG A 104 5.48 20.65 0.08
CA ARG A 104 6.23 20.60 1.33
C ARG A 104 5.29 20.69 2.54
N GLU A 105 4.38 21.66 2.56
CA GLU A 105 3.45 21.85 3.67
C GLU A 105 2.50 20.65 3.85
N ASN A 106 2.10 19.98 2.78
CA ASN A 106 1.35 18.72 2.86
C ASN A 106 2.13 17.63 3.61
N VAL A 107 3.44 17.53 3.37
CA VAL A 107 4.33 16.57 4.05
C VAL A 107 4.60 17.02 5.50
N GLU A 108 4.91 18.30 5.72
CA GLU A 108 5.15 18.87 7.06
C GLU A 108 3.94 18.71 7.98
N LEU A 109 2.71 18.80 7.43
CA LEU A 109 1.50 18.60 8.22
C LEU A 109 1.42 17.19 8.78
N ALA A 110 1.78 16.18 8.01
CA ALA A 110 1.84 14.79 8.49
C ALA A 110 2.89 14.64 9.60
N MET A 111 4.06 15.23 9.44
CA MET A 111 5.10 15.26 10.47
C MET A 111 4.65 15.96 11.75
N ARG A 112 3.85 17.01 11.61
CA ARG A 112 3.28 17.71 12.78
C ARG A 112 2.40 16.77 13.61
N PHE A 113 1.55 15.98 12.97
CA PHE A 113 0.71 14.99 13.66
C PHE A 113 1.53 13.83 14.21
N ALA A 114 2.64 13.48 13.57
CA ALA A 114 3.60 12.50 14.07
C ALA A 114 4.50 13.02 15.22
N GLY A 115 4.34 14.29 15.65
CA GLY A 115 5.09 14.86 16.77
C GLY A 115 6.49 15.38 16.42
N VAL A 116 6.86 15.46 15.13
CA VAL A 116 8.17 15.95 14.71
C VAL A 116 8.32 17.42 15.09
N PRO A 117 9.46 17.84 15.72
CA PRO A 117 9.72 19.22 16.10
C PRO A 117 9.66 20.19 14.90
N ALA A 118 9.09 21.37 15.09
CA ALA A 118 8.88 22.35 14.00
C ALA A 118 10.19 22.71 13.24
N ARG A 119 11.31 22.81 13.98
CA ARG A 119 12.63 23.14 13.41
C ARG A 119 13.17 22.09 12.43
N GLU A 120 12.69 20.83 12.52
CA GLU A 120 13.19 19.72 11.73
C GLU A 120 12.30 19.40 10.52
N ARG A 121 11.01 19.87 10.53
CA ARG A 121 10.02 19.45 9.55
C ARG A 121 10.38 19.84 8.13
N ARG A 122 10.87 21.06 7.93
CA ARG A 122 11.21 21.57 6.60
C ARG A 122 12.29 20.73 5.94
N GLU A 123 13.40 20.51 6.63
CA GLU A 123 14.52 19.73 6.11
C GLU A 123 14.11 18.27 5.83
N ARG A 124 13.38 17.65 6.77
CA ARG A 124 12.88 16.28 6.59
C ARG A 124 11.84 16.19 5.47
N ALA A 125 10.96 17.18 5.30
CA ALA A 125 10.00 17.21 4.22
C ALA A 125 10.70 17.33 2.85
N ASP A 126 11.72 18.19 2.74
CA ASP A 126 12.51 18.31 1.52
C ASP A 126 13.27 17.02 1.22
N ALA A 127 13.80 16.32 2.22
CA ALA A 127 14.44 15.02 2.07
C ALA A 127 13.44 13.96 1.56
N LEU A 128 12.21 13.89 2.11
CA LEU A 128 11.17 12.98 1.63
C LEU A 128 10.70 13.32 0.21
N LEU A 129 10.58 14.60 -0.13
CA LEU A 129 10.26 15.01 -1.50
C LEU A 129 11.39 14.62 -2.47
N SER A 130 12.65 14.72 -2.07
CA SER A 130 13.78 14.23 -2.85
C SER A 130 13.75 12.71 -3.03
N THR A 131 13.42 11.95 -1.98
CA THR A 131 13.23 10.50 -2.04
C THR A 131 12.23 10.09 -3.11
N VAL A 132 11.13 10.84 -3.26
CA VAL A 132 10.13 10.59 -4.31
C VAL A 132 10.39 11.39 -5.61
N ARG A 133 11.62 11.88 -5.80
CA ARG A 133 12.07 12.61 -7.00
C ARG A 133 11.24 13.86 -7.33
N LEU A 134 10.98 14.65 -6.30
CA LEU A 134 10.30 15.96 -6.40
C LEU A 134 11.20 17.11 -5.93
N ASP A 135 12.50 17.00 -6.19
CA ASP A 135 13.44 18.09 -5.91
C ASP A 135 13.01 19.38 -6.61
N GLY A 136 12.99 20.48 -5.86
CA GLY A 136 12.59 21.81 -6.38
C GLY A 136 11.08 22.03 -6.53
N PHE A 137 10.22 21.04 -6.25
CA PHE A 137 8.78 21.18 -6.33
C PHE A 137 8.10 21.42 -4.98
N GLY A 138 8.86 21.55 -3.90
CA GLY A 138 8.33 21.70 -2.54
C GLY A 138 7.37 22.88 -2.35
N ASP A 139 7.60 24.00 -3.06
CA ASP A 139 6.79 25.22 -2.95
C ASP A 139 5.59 25.26 -3.94
N ARG A 140 5.42 24.21 -4.76
CA ARG A 140 4.28 24.08 -5.68
C ARG A 140 3.03 23.62 -4.96
N ARG A 141 1.88 24.15 -5.37
CA ARG A 141 0.55 23.71 -4.90
C ARG A 141 0.03 22.55 -5.74
N PRO A 142 -0.93 21.75 -5.24
CA PRO A 142 -1.45 20.57 -5.96
C PRO A 142 -1.94 20.84 -7.38
N HIS A 143 -2.53 22.01 -7.65
CA HIS A 143 -3.00 22.39 -8.99
C HIS A 143 -1.86 22.69 -9.98
N GLU A 144 -0.65 22.95 -9.49
CA GLU A 144 0.56 23.18 -10.31
C GLU A 144 1.33 21.88 -10.59
N LEU A 145 0.87 20.72 -10.04
CA LEU A 145 1.52 19.43 -10.14
C LEU A 145 0.74 18.51 -11.10
N SER A 146 1.46 17.66 -11.83
CA SER A 146 0.84 16.58 -12.60
C SER A 146 0.19 15.55 -11.66
N GLY A 147 -0.67 14.66 -12.21
CA GLY A 147 -1.29 13.57 -11.45
C GLY A 147 -0.26 12.69 -10.74
N GLY A 148 0.79 12.30 -11.46
CA GLY A 148 1.89 11.51 -10.91
C GLY A 148 2.70 12.25 -9.84
N MET A 149 2.93 13.55 -10.02
CA MET A 149 3.60 14.37 -9.00
C MET A 149 2.75 14.47 -7.72
N ARG A 150 1.44 14.65 -7.85
CA ARG A 150 0.54 14.65 -6.68
C ARG A 150 0.58 13.32 -5.93
N GLN A 151 0.62 12.20 -6.66
CA GLN A 151 0.71 10.87 -6.04
C GLN A 151 2.04 10.66 -5.30
N ARG A 152 3.15 11.19 -5.84
CA ARG A 152 4.45 11.17 -5.16
C ARG A 152 4.45 12.03 -3.89
N VAL A 153 3.81 13.20 -3.90
CA VAL A 153 3.63 14.00 -2.67
C VAL A 153 2.79 13.23 -1.64
N ALA A 154 1.74 12.53 -2.08
CA ALA A 154 0.93 11.71 -1.17
C ALA A 154 1.73 10.56 -0.57
N LEU A 155 2.62 9.91 -1.34
CA LEU A 155 3.55 8.91 -0.83
C LEU A 155 4.54 9.51 0.19
N ALA A 156 5.17 10.64 -0.12
CA ALA A 156 6.04 11.35 0.82
C ALA A 156 5.30 11.73 2.12
N ARG A 157 4.04 12.16 2.01
CA ARG A 157 3.16 12.46 3.16
C ARG A 157 2.85 11.21 3.99
N ALA A 158 2.62 10.07 3.35
CA ALA A 158 2.40 8.80 4.05
C ALA A 158 3.65 8.35 4.82
N LEU A 159 4.82 8.43 4.19
CA LEU A 159 6.11 8.13 4.83
C LEU A 159 6.43 9.10 5.99
N ALA A 160 6.05 10.38 5.86
CA ALA A 160 6.26 11.40 6.88
C ALA A 160 5.57 11.11 8.23
N GLN A 161 4.61 10.20 8.25
CA GLN A 161 3.93 9.78 9.49
C GLN A 161 4.82 8.87 10.35
N GLY A 162 5.94 8.36 9.81
CA GLY A 162 6.84 7.42 10.51
C GLY A 162 6.12 6.12 10.87
N ALA A 163 5.29 5.62 9.98
CA ALA A 163 4.54 4.41 10.16
C ALA A 163 5.41 3.16 9.97
N ASP A 164 5.12 2.11 10.72
CA ASP A 164 5.76 0.80 10.62
C ASP A 164 5.12 -0.03 9.49
N ILE A 165 3.85 0.28 9.17
CA ILE A 165 3.01 -0.42 8.21
C ILE A 165 2.43 0.59 7.22
N LEU A 166 2.68 0.36 5.93
CA LEU A 166 2.13 1.18 4.85
C LEU A 166 1.05 0.39 4.09
N LEU A 167 -0.17 0.87 4.18
CA LEU A 167 -1.31 0.36 3.42
C LEU A 167 -1.49 1.21 2.16
N MET A 168 -1.70 0.60 0.99
CA MET A 168 -1.77 1.31 -0.29
C MET A 168 -2.93 0.78 -1.13
N ASP A 169 -3.87 1.67 -1.49
CA ASP A 169 -5.05 1.33 -2.29
C ASP A 169 -4.88 1.84 -3.73
N GLU A 170 -4.51 0.94 -4.65
CA GLU A 170 -4.28 1.21 -6.08
C GLU A 170 -3.49 2.52 -6.35
N PRO A 171 -2.36 2.76 -5.66
CA PRO A 171 -1.74 4.09 -5.60
C PRO A 171 -1.22 4.58 -6.95
N PHE A 172 -1.03 3.69 -7.90
CA PHE A 172 -0.43 3.98 -9.20
C PHE A 172 -1.40 3.78 -10.38
N GLY A 173 -2.67 3.46 -10.11
CA GLY A 173 -3.66 3.13 -11.15
C GLY A 173 -3.92 4.25 -12.16
N ALA A 174 -3.77 5.51 -11.76
CA ALA A 174 -3.99 6.69 -12.61
C ALA A 174 -2.73 7.19 -13.34
N LEU A 175 -1.60 6.49 -13.22
CA LEU A 175 -0.31 6.92 -13.80
C LEU A 175 -0.06 6.28 -15.16
N ASP A 176 0.67 7.02 -16.02
CA ASP A 176 1.25 6.45 -17.23
C ASP A 176 2.30 5.38 -16.90
N ALA A 177 2.57 4.48 -17.84
CA ALA A 177 3.44 3.32 -17.63
C ALA A 177 4.86 3.70 -17.19
N MET A 178 5.46 4.73 -17.80
CA MET A 178 6.82 5.15 -17.47
C MET A 178 6.92 5.74 -16.06
N THR A 179 5.97 6.59 -15.69
CA THR A 179 5.90 7.18 -14.34
C THR A 179 5.66 6.09 -13.29
N ARG A 180 4.82 5.10 -13.60
CA ARG A 180 4.53 3.96 -12.72
C ARG A 180 5.77 3.12 -12.47
N ASP A 181 6.53 2.79 -13.51
CA ASP A 181 7.77 2.01 -13.37
C ASP A 181 8.80 2.70 -12.48
N ILE A 182 8.98 4.01 -12.65
CA ILE A 182 9.86 4.81 -11.79
C ILE A 182 9.41 4.75 -10.32
N LEU A 183 8.09 4.80 -10.07
CA LEU A 183 7.57 4.76 -8.71
C LEU A 183 7.63 3.35 -8.10
N HIS A 184 7.52 2.30 -8.89
CA HIS A 184 7.75 0.94 -8.43
C HIS A 184 9.20 0.76 -7.94
N ASP A 185 10.19 1.21 -8.73
CA ASP A 185 11.61 1.16 -8.33
C ASP A 185 11.84 1.94 -7.02
N GLU A 186 11.25 3.12 -6.90
CA GLU A 186 11.40 3.95 -5.73
C GLU A 186 10.72 3.33 -4.50
N LEU A 187 9.52 2.78 -4.67
CA LEU A 187 8.78 2.09 -3.62
C LEU A 187 9.56 0.85 -3.14
N GLU A 188 10.06 0.03 -4.07
CA GLU A 188 10.86 -1.14 -3.75
C GLU A 188 12.11 -0.74 -2.93
N ARG A 189 12.80 0.32 -3.34
CA ARG A 189 13.96 0.85 -2.62
C ARG A 189 13.60 1.28 -1.20
N ILE A 190 12.51 2.05 -1.04
CA ILE A 190 12.03 2.52 0.27
C ILE A 190 11.71 1.34 1.20
N PHE A 191 11.08 0.29 0.69
CA PHE A 191 10.75 -0.89 1.49
C PHE A 191 11.99 -1.70 1.89
N ILE A 192 12.94 -1.91 0.97
CA ILE A 192 14.18 -2.66 1.24
C ILE A 192 15.05 -1.91 2.26
N GLU A 193 15.29 -0.62 2.03
CA GLU A 193 16.15 0.20 2.91
C GLU A 193 15.49 0.52 4.25
N GLY A 194 14.15 0.65 4.25
CA GLY A 194 13.37 1.07 5.40
C GLY A 194 12.88 -0.05 6.30
N GLY A 195 12.94 -1.31 5.87
CA GLY A 195 12.38 -2.43 6.64
C GLY A 195 10.88 -2.29 6.92
N LEU A 196 10.16 -1.54 6.08
CA LEU A 196 8.73 -1.29 6.24
C LEU A 196 7.91 -2.54 5.95
N THR A 197 6.77 -2.66 6.60
CA THR A 197 5.75 -3.66 6.24
C THR A 197 4.76 -3.05 5.27
N GLY A 198 4.38 -3.77 4.20
CA GLY A 198 3.50 -3.27 3.17
C GLY A 198 2.28 -4.13 2.88
N VAL A 199 1.12 -3.48 2.72
CA VAL A 199 -0.05 -4.10 2.08
C VAL A 199 -0.44 -3.24 0.88
N PHE A 200 -0.32 -3.83 -0.30
CA PHE A 200 -0.52 -3.15 -1.57
C PHE A 200 -1.71 -3.74 -2.33
N VAL A 201 -2.72 -2.95 -2.53
CA VAL A 201 -3.88 -3.33 -3.35
C VAL A 201 -3.65 -2.91 -4.78
N THR A 202 -3.81 -3.84 -5.70
CA THR A 202 -3.80 -3.56 -7.14
C THR A 202 -4.73 -4.51 -7.90
N HIS A 203 -5.11 -4.13 -9.10
CA HIS A 203 -5.76 -5.03 -10.07
C HIS A 203 -4.76 -5.57 -11.11
N ASP A 204 -3.51 -5.09 -11.10
CA ASP A 204 -2.46 -5.55 -12.01
C ASP A 204 -1.58 -6.62 -11.32
N VAL A 205 -1.70 -7.87 -11.81
CA VAL A 205 -0.92 -9.00 -11.31
C VAL A 205 0.58 -8.81 -11.53
N ARG A 206 0.99 -8.08 -12.59
CA ARG A 206 2.41 -7.81 -12.87
C ARG A 206 3.01 -6.93 -11.79
N GLU A 207 2.29 -5.88 -11.37
CA GLU A 207 2.69 -5.04 -10.23
C GLU A 207 2.83 -5.89 -8.96
N ALA A 208 1.84 -6.74 -8.70
CA ALA A 208 1.82 -7.56 -7.50
C ALA A 208 3.01 -8.53 -7.44
N VAL A 209 3.36 -9.20 -8.54
CA VAL A 209 4.51 -10.11 -8.60
C VAL A 209 5.83 -9.35 -8.54
N ARG A 210 5.92 -8.16 -9.14
CA ARG A 210 7.12 -7.33 -9.10
C ARG A 210 7.44 -6.87 -7.69
N LEU A 211 6.45 -6.37 -6.96
CA LEU A 211 6.65 -5.71 -5.67
C LEU A 211 6.49 -6.65 -4.46
N GLY A 212 5.55 -7.61 -4.53
CA GLY A 212 5.16 -8.43 -3.39
C GLY A 212 6.15 -9.54 -3.05
N ASP A 213 6.33 -9.83 -1.78
CA ASP A 213 6.93 -11.07 -1.31
C ASP A 213 5.90 -12.20 -1.34
N ARG A 214 4.64 -11.82 -1.19
CA ARG A 214 3.48 -12.70 -1.31
C ARG A 214 2.32 -11.99 -2.02
N VAL A 215 1.62 -12.73 -2.88
CA VAL A 215 0.44 -12.24 -3.58
C VAL A 215 -0.77 -13.05 -3.11
N ILE A 216 -1.78 -12.36 -2.58
CA ILE A 216 -3.03 -12.97 -2.13
C ILE A 216 -4.12 -12.62 -3.14
N VAL A 217 -4.74 -13.64 -3.71
CA VAL A 217 -5.87 -13.51 -4.62
C VAL A 217 -7.17 -13.56 -3.83
N LEU A 218 -8.00 -12.53 -3.97
CA LEU A 218 -9.34 -12.49 -3.40
C LEU A 218 -10.38 -12.95 -4.43
N THR A 219 -11.37 -13.72 -3.96
CA THR A 219 -12.56 -14.07 -4.77
C THR A 219 -13.35 -12.83 -5.13
N SER A 220 -14.19 -12.94 -6.14
CA SER A 220 -15.26 -11.97 -6.39
C SER A 220 -16.26 -11.97 -5.23
N ARG A 221 -17.10 -10.93 -5.16
CA ARG A 221 -18.02 -10.68 -4.03
C ARG A 221 -18.85 -11.93 -3.60
N PRO A 222 -18.84 -12.30 -2.30
CA PRO A 222 -18.07 -11.72 -1.21
C PRO A 222 -16.58 -12.05 -1.30
N GLY A 223 -15.71 -11.09 -0.93
CA GLY A 223 -14.29 -11.32 -0.90
C GLY A 223 -13.90 -12.34 0.15
N THR A 224 -13.23 -13.40 -0.27
CA THR A 224 -12.55 -14.39 0.57
C THR A 224 -11.13 -14.55 0.05
N VAL A 225 -10.22 -15.10 0.85
CA VAL A 225 -8.89 -15.51 0.34
C VAL A 225 -9.05 -16.74 -0.53
N ALA A 226 -8.84 -16.60 -1.84
CA ALA A 226 -8.91 -17.70 -2.78
C ALA A 226 -7.63 -18.54 -2.77
N GLU A 227 -6.47 -17.85 -2.75
CA GLU A 227 -5.15 -18.47 -2.76
C GLU A 227 -4.08 -17.44 -2.42
N ALA A 228 -2.96 -17.89 -1.85
CA ALA A 228 -1.78 -17.09 -1.59
C ALA A 228 -0.57 -17.70 -2.30
N PHE A 229 0.25 -16.85 -2.93
CA PHE A 229 1.43 -17.23 -3.70
C PHE A 229 2.67 -16.55 -3.14
N ASP A 230 3.67 -17.33 -2.75
CA ASP A 230 4.99 -16.82 -2.37
C ASP A 230 5.75 -16.41 -3.64
N VAL A 231 6.34 -15.21 -3.62
CA VAL A 231 7.18 -14.72 -4.71
C VAL A 231 8.64 -14.78 -4.28
N ARG A 232 9.29 -15.92 -4.55
CA ARG A 232 10.68 -16.20 -4.12
C ARG A 232 11.74 -15.71 -5.09
N VAL A 233 11.36 -14.86 -6.06
CA VAL A 233 12.29 -14.27 -7.01
C VAL A 233 13.07 -13.17 -6.31
N PRO A 234 14.41 -13.15 -6.38
CA PRO A 234 15.23 -12.10 -5.79
C PRO A 234 14.90 -10.71 -6.36
N ARG A 235 15.07 -9.68 -5.55
CA ARG A 235 14.95 -8.27 -5.96
C ARG A 235 16.32 -7.72 -6.42
N PRO A 236 16.37 -6.72 -7.34
CA PRO A 236 15.25 -6.10 -8.05
C PRO A 236 14.67 -7.00 -9.15
N ARG A 237 13.33 -7.06 -9.23
CA ARG A 237 12.64 -7.89 -10.23
C ARG A 237 12.33 -7.08 -11.48
N GLN A 238 12.62 -7.66 -12.64
CA GLN A 238 12.35 -7.03 -13.94
C GLN A 238 11.22 -7.76 -14.67
N HIS A 239 10.47 -7.02 -15.48
CA HIS A 239 9.38 -7.61 -16.30
C HIS A 239 9.85 -8.68 -17.29
N GLY A 240 11.13 -8.66 -17.66
CA GLY A 240 11.75 -9.66 -18.56
C GLY A 240 12.23 -10.93 -17.86
N ASP A 241 12.14 -11.02 -16.53
CA ASP A 241 12.54 -12.21 -15.80
C ASP A 241 11.56 -13.36 -16.08
N PRO A 242 12.05 -14.52 -16.56
CA PRO A 242 11.20 -15.66 -16.90
C PRO A 242 10.37 -16.17 -15.73
N GLU A 243 10.91 -16.13 -14.49
CA GLU A 243 10.20 -16.59 -13.31
C GLU A 243 9.10 -15.59 -12.91
N VAL A 244 9.35 -14.28 -13.01
CA VAL A 244 8.33 -13.24 -12.83
C VAL A 244 7.21 -13.39 -13.85
N ALA A 245 7.54 -13.65 -15.12
CA ALA A 245 6.56 -13.87 -16.18
C ALA A 245 5.70 -15.11 -15.90
N ARG A 246 6.33 -16.23 -15.51
CA ARG A 246 5.66 -17.49 -15.17
C ARG A 246 4.69 -17.31 -13.98
N LEU A 247 5.13 -16.69 -12.89
CA LEU A 247 4.28 -16.42 -11.73
C LEU A 247 3.11 -15.49 -12.09
N THR A 248 3.38 -14.47 -12.91
CA THR A 248 2.33 -13.57 -13.40
C THR A 248 1.25 -14.32 -14.18
N GLU A 249 1.63 -15.26 -15.03
CA GLU A 249 0.70 -16.10 -15.80
C GLU A 249 -0.15 -16.97 -14.87
N VAL A 250 0.48 -17.71 -13.95
CA VAL A 250 -0.21 -18.57 -12.98
C VAL A 250 -1.24 -17.80 -12.14
N ILE A 251 -0.83 -16.65 -11.58
CA ILE A 251 -1.72 -15.84 -10.75
C ILE A 251 -2.83 -15.20 -11.59
N THR A 252 -2.53 -14.78 -12.83
CA THR A 252 -3.52 -14.23 -13.75
C THR A 252 -4.58 -15.28 -14.10
N ASP A 253 -4.18 -16.51 -14.36
CA ASP A 253 -5.13 -17.59 -14.67
C ASP A 253 -5.99 -17.95 -13.46
N ARG A 254 -5.41 -17.93 -12.27
CA ARG A 254 -6.16 -18.09 -11.02
C ARG A 254 -7.21 -16.99 -10.84
N LEU A 255 -6.81 -15.72 -11.05
CA LEU A 255 -7.71 -14.59 -10.98
C LEU A 255 -8.84 -14.66 -12.03
N ARG A 256 -8.51 -15.04 -13.27
CA ARG A 256 -9.51 -15.25 -14.33
C ARG A 256 -10.52 -16.34 -13.99
N ALA A 257 -10.07 -17.42 -13.38
CA ALA A 257 -10.95 -18.49 -12.92
C ALA A 257 -11.97 -17.99 -11.88
N GLU A 258 -11.55 -17.13 -10.93
CA GLU A 258 -12.45 -16.53 -9.94
C GLU A 258 -13.46 -15.57 -10.58
N VAL A 259 -13.03 -14.74 -11.53
CA VAL A 259 -13.92 -13.81 -12.25
C VAL A 259 -14.99 -14.58 -13.05
N ARG A 260 -14.61 -15.68 -13.72
CA ARG A 260 -15.55 -16.52 -14.49
C ARG A 260 -16.56 -17.22 -13.60
N ARG A 261 -16.16 -17.72 -12.42
CA ARG A 261 -17.10 -18.34 -11.46
C ARG A 261 -18.19 -17.36 -11.07
N HIS A 262 -17.81 -16.12 -10.74
CA HIS A 262 -18.77 -15.10 -10.32
C HIS A 262 -19.68 -14.59 -11.46
N ALA A 263 -19.26 -14.66 -12.71
CA ALA A 263 -20.08 -14.26 -13.85
C ALA A 263 -21.18 -15.30 -14.18
N ASN A 264 -21.06 -16.52 -13.63
CA ASN A 264 -21.99 -17.63 -13.85
C ASN A 264 -22.94 -17.88 -12.65
N ASP A 265 -22.71 -17.18 -11.51
CA ASP A 265 -23.56 -17.15 -10.32
C ASP A 265 -24.49 -15.91 -10.34
#